data_f99b38fd1323603ce99108f995e33c18
#
_entry.id   f99b38fd1323603ce99108f995e33c18
#
_cell.length_a   1.000
_cell.length_b   1.000
_cell.length_c   1.000
_cell.angle_alpha   90.00
_cell.angle_beta   90.00
_cell.angle_gamma   90.00
#
_symmetry.space_group_name_H-M   'P 1'
#
loop_
_entity.id
_entity.type
_entity.pdbx_description
1 polymer ?
#
loop_
_entity_poly.entity_id
_entity_poly.type
_entity_poly.pdbx_seq_one_letter_code
_entity_poly.pdbx_strand_id
1 'polypeptide(L)'
;LPARYLRKEFDLPSQPKRAVLYVSGVGSSVCYMNGERIGNDVFGPLPTWYDASVSYLTYDVTPLLKSGTNAIGVALGNGRYLSMRANGMVGFGLPRLMAQLNIEYDNGETVSVVSDDSWKATNHGPITANNEFDGEHYDARLELGKWTESGYDDSGWQLAERMEAPKGKLVAQLSPSLKVMEEIKPISVKSVGDGRYIVDMGQNMVGIQQVKLRGKKDKPITMRFAEVLKDNGTELYLDNLRSALVTDIYTPAADGEFVWEPLFVYHGFRFMEISGLDYEPAADDFTGKVVYDEMATNGTFETSEELINRLHKNAYWGIRGNYRGMPTDCPQRDERLGWLGDRTTGAYGESFIFGNALMYKKWLVDIEESMNENGSISVVSPRYWTCLLYTSPSPR
;
A
#
# COMPACT_ATOMS: atom_id res chain seq x y z
N LEU A 1 14.26 4.30 -2.67
CA LEU A 1 14.92 4.04 -1.39
C LEU A 1 14.46 2.70 -0.82
N PRO A 2 15.30 1.99 -0.02
CA PRO A 2 14.93 0.75 0.64
C PRO A 2 13.85 0.98 1.71
N ALA A 3 13.16 -0.10 2.08
CA ALA A 3 12.32 -0.09 3.27
C ALA A 3 13.18 0.01 4.54
N ARG A 4 12.55 0.42 5.62
CA ARG A 4 13.19 0.53 6.95
C ARG A 4 12.51 -0.42 7.89
N TYR A 5 13.30 -1.11 8.70
CA TYR A 5 12.82 -2.09 9.66
C TYR A 5 13.18 -1.59 11.06
N LEU A 6 12.20 -1.53 11.92
CA LEU A 6 12.36 -1.09 13.31
C LEU A 6 11.83 -2.19 14.24
N ARG A 7 12.50 -2.44 15.35
CA ARG A 7 12.05 -3.41 16.34
C ARG A 7 12.37 -2.98 17.77
N LYS A 8 11.62 -3.54 18.71
CA LYS A 8 11.88 -3.43 20.15
C LYS A 8 11.43 -4.69 20.85
N GLU A 9 12.23 -5.15 21.79
CA GLU A 9 11.82 -6.12 22.78
C GLU A 9 11.39 -5.45 24.08
N PHE A 10 10.44 -6.04 24.77
CA PHE A 10 9.94 -5.56 26.05
C PHE A 10 9.37 -6.71 26.87
N ASP A 11 9.45 -6.59 28.21
CA ASP A 11 8.99 -7.62 29.12
C ASP A 11 7.65 -7.25 29.76
N LEU A 12 6.77 -8.24 29.89
CA LEU A 12 5.51 -8.13 30.60
C LEU A 12 5.51 -9.05 31.84
N PRO A 13 5.14 -8.54 33.03
CA PRO A 13 5.15 -9.34 34.28
C PRO A 13 4.11 -10.46 34.27
N SER A 14 3.02 -10.27 33.53
CA SER A 14 1.92 -11.24 33.41
C SER A 14 1.19 -11.07 32.06
N GLN A 15 0.27 -11.98 31.76
CA GLN A 15 -0.63 -11.85 30.64
C GLN A 15 -1.47 -10.56 30.79
N PRO A 16 -1.54 -9.68 29.76
CA PRO A 16 -2.37 -8.50 29.83
C PRO A 16 -3.87 -8.84 29.75
N LYS A 17 -4.69 -8.04 30.42
CA LYS A 17 -6.15 -8.05 30.29
C LYS A 17 -6.58 -7.43 28.96
N ARG A 18 -5.93 -6.33 28.60
CA ARG A 18 -6.19 -5.59 27.37
C ARG A 18 -4.92 -4.89 26.90
N ALA A 19 -4.67 -4.92 25.59
CA ALA A 19 -3.57 -4.19 25.01
C ALA A 19 -3.95 -3.59 23.65
N VAL A 20 -3.72 -2.29 23.50
CA VAL A 20 -4.09 -1.53 22.30
C VAL A 20 -2.85 -0.83 21.75
N LEU A 21 -2.54 -1.13 20.50
CA LEU A 21 -1.48 -0.47 19.74
C LEU A 21 -2.05 0.67 18.91
N TYR A 22 -1.50 1.87 19.11
CA TYR A 22 -1.69 3.03 18.24
C TYR A 22 -0.42 3.22 17.41
N VAL A 23 -0.54 3.27 16.11
CA VAL A 23 0.64 3.32 15.23
C VAL A 23 0.42 4.23 14.03
N SER A 24 1.41 5.07 13.75
CA SER A 24 1.53 5.88 12.55
C SER A 24 2.91 5.65 11.94
N GLY A 25 2.95 4.83 10.89
CA GLY A 25 4.10 4.71 10.02
C GLY A 25 3.92 5.66 8.85
N VAL A 26 4.49 6.86 8.96
CA VAL A 26 4.30 7.90 7.95
C VAL A 26 5.01 7.51 6.66
N GLY A 27 4.25 7.35 5.60
CA GLY A 27 4.61 6.70 4.35
C GLY A 27 3.68 5.51 4.14
N SER A 28 4.08 4.34 4.56
CA SER A 28 3.29 3.12 4.68
C SER A 28 3.95 2.19 5.69
N SER A 29 3.19 1.42 6.44
CA SER A 29 3.75 0.52 7.46
C SER A 29 3.05 -0.81 7.53
N VAL A 30 3.80 -1.84 7.90
CA VAL A 30 3.29 -3.14 8.32
C VAL A 30 3.87 -3.47 9.69
N CYS A 31 3.00 -3.80 10.63
CA CYS A 31 3.36 -4.08 12.01
C CYS A 31 3.29 -5.58 12.32
N TYR A 32 4.14 -6.02 13.23
CA TYR A 32 4.21 -7.40 13.70
C TYR A 32 4.33 -7.43 15.22
N MET A 33 3.76 -8.46 15.85
CA MET A 33 3.92 -8.74 17.26
C MET A 33 4.26 -10.22 17.43
N ASN A 34 5.39 -10.52 18.06
CA ASN A 34 5.84 -11.89 18.30
C ASN A 34 5.84 -12.81 17.06
N GLY A 35 6.24 -12.27 15.90
CA GLY A 35 6.28 -13.00 14.63
C GLY A 35 4.98 -12.91 13.81
N GLU A 36 3.87 -12.53 14.40
CA GLU A 36 2.58 -12.44 13.72
C GLU A 36 2.31 -11.03 13.19
N ARG A 37 1.78 -10.93 11.96
CA ARG A 37 1.36 -9.66 11.37
C ARG A 37 0.15 -9.11 12.11
N ILE A 38 0.19 -7.82 12.45
CA ILE A 38 -0.91 -7.10 13.08
C ILE A 38 -1.84 -6.55 12.01
N GLY A 39 -3.11 -6.96 12.05
CA GLY A 39 -4.12 -6.52 11.09
C GLY A 39 -3.91 -7.07 9.67
N ASN A 40 -4.80 -6.69 8.79
CA ASN A 40 -4.78 -7.07 7.36
C ASN A 40 -4.84 -5.85 6.43
N ASP A 41 -4.53 -4.68 6.97
CA ASP A 41 -4.48 -3.43 6.22
C ASP A 41 -3.34 -3.46 5.20
N VAL A 42 -3.58 -2.86 4.05
CA VAL A 42 -2.62 -2.70 2.97
C VAL A 42 -2.31 -1.22 2.83
N PHE A 43 -1.03 -0.86 2.75
CA PHE A 43 -0.57 0.53 2.59
C PHE A 43 -1.05 1.52 3.66
N GLY A 44 -1.29 1.04 4.89
CA GLY A 44 -1.71 1.87 6.01
C GLY A 44 -0.55 2.60 6.73
N PRO A 45 -0.87 3.68 7.45
CA PRO A 45 -2.13 4.41 7.48
C PRO A 45 -2.41 5.17 6.18
N LEU A 46 -3.69 5.53 5.94
CA LEU A 46 -4.06 6.27 4.75
C LEU A 46 -3.39 7.64 4.69
N PRO A 47 -2.96 8.09 3.50
CA PRO A 47 -2.29 9.37 3.33
C PRO A 47 -3.24 10.55 3.59
N THR A 48 -2.69 11.62 4.16
CA THR A 48 -3.36 12.88 4.48
C THR A 48 -2.54 14.06 3.96
N TRP A 49 -2.99 15.29 4.15
CA TRP A 49 -2.12 16.45 4.03
C TRP A 49 -1.23 16.56 5.27
N TYR A 50 -0.04 15.97 5.22
CA TYR A 50 0.86 15.76 6.37
C TYR A 50 1.31 17.04 7.10
N ASP A 51 1.12 18.22 6.52
CA ASP A 51 1.34 19.49 7.21
C ASP A 51 0.16 19.88 8.13
N ALA A 52 -1.02 19.29 7.95
CA ALA A 52 -2.22 19.55 8.76
C ALA A 52 -2.61 18.37 9.64
N SER A 53 -2.63 17.15 9.10
CA SER A 53 -2.96 15.94 9.87
C SER A 53 -2.08 14.75 9.49
N VAL A 54 -1.92 13.83 10.44
CA VAL A 54 -1.22 12.55 10.30
C VAL A 54 -2.09 11.45 10.86
N SER A 55 -2.53 10.54 10.01
CA SER A 55 -3.38 9.43 10.42
C SER A 55 -2.62 8.40 11.25
N TYR A 56 -3.29 7.81 12.25
CA TYR A 56 -2.82 6.61 12.94
C TYR A 56 -3.87 5.49 12.89
N LEU A 57 -3.39 4.26 12.93
CA LEU A 57 -4.19 3.05 13.04
C LEU A 57 -4.24 2.57 14.50
N THR A 58 -5.29 1.85 14.84
CA THR A 58 -5.51 1.30 16.20
C THR A 58 -5.81 -0.18 16.08
N TYR A 59 -5.08 -0.98 16.85
CA TYR A 59 -5.22 -2.44 16.83
C TYR A 59 -5.37 -2.98 18.26
N ASP A 60 -6.31 -3.89 18.48
CA ASP A 60 -6.31 -4.76 19.62
C ASP A 60 -5.26 -5.87 19.42
N VAL A 61 -4.19 -5.81 20.18
CA VAL A 61 -3.09 -6.77 20.13
C VAL A 61 -3.05 -7.67 21.37
N THR A 62 -4.08 -7.65 22.20
CA THR A 62 -4.19 -8.47 23.40
C THR A 62 -3.89 -9.95 23.15
N PRO A 63 -4.46 -10.60 22.10
CA PRO A 63 -4.24 -12.01 21.84
C PRO A 63 -2.81 -12.35 21.38
N LEU A 64 -2.05 -11.35 20.93
CA LEU A 64 -0.69 -11.53 20.41
C LEU A 64 0.39 -11.40 21.49
N LEU A 65 0.04 -10.93 22.68
CA LEU A 65 0.97 -10.72 23.79
C LEU A 65 0.98 -11.90 24.77
N LYS A 66 2.12 -12.09 25.42
CA LYS A 66 2.35 -13.13 26.43
C LYS A 66 3.07 -12.57 27.65
N SER A 67 3.00 -13.27 28.79
CA SER A 67 3.89 -13.01 29.92
C SER A 67 5.35 -13.27 29.52
N GLY A 68 6.27 -12.49 30.06
CA GLY A 68 7.70 -12.51 29.70
C GLY A 68 8.00 -11.64 28.50
N THR A 69 9.04 -12.01 27.75
CA THR A 69 9.58 -11.20 26.65
C THR A 69 8.70 -11.26 25.40
N ASN A 70 8.36 -10.09 24.90
CA ASN A 70 7.62 -9.85 23.65
C ASN A 70 8.48 -9.02 22.71
N ALA A 71 8.17 -9.07 21.42
CA ALA A 71 8.81 -8.25 20.41
C ALA A 71 7.77 -7.60 19.49
N ILE A 72 7.95 -6.31 19.24
CA ILE A 72 7.23 -5.56 18.21
C ILE A 72 8.19 -5.23 17.06
N GLY A 73 7.76 -5.45 15.82
CA GLY A 73 8.49 -5.10 14.62
C GLY A 73 7.64 -4.26 13.68
N VAL A 74 8.22 -3.28 13.01
CA VAL A 74 7.55 -2.44 12.02
C VAL A 74 8.43 -2.30 10.78
N ALA A 75 7.88 -2.67 9.63
CA ALA A 75 8.47 -2.35 8.33
C ALA A 75 7.84 -1.06 7.79
N LEU A 76 8.67 -0.12 7.33
CA LEU A 76 8.25 1.16 6.76
C LEU A 76 8.60 1.22 5.27
N GLY A 77 7.59 1.40 4.43
CA GLY A 77 7.71 1.77 3.03
C GLY A 77 7.73 3.28 2.82
N ASN A 78 8.09 3.69 1.61
CA ASN A 78 8.23 5.10 1.28
C ASN A 78 6.88 5.82 1.16
N GLY A 79 5.85 5.17 0.59
CA GLY A 79 4.51 5.73 0.42
C GLY A 79 4.52 7.12 -0.19
N ARG A 80 3.54 7.93 0.19
CA ARG A 80 3.38 9.32 -0.28
C ARG A 80 4.08 10.37 0.57
N TYR A 81 4.68 9.98 1.69
CA TYR A 81 5.43 10.90 2.55
C TYR A 81 6.79 11.27 1.95
N LEU A 82 7.45 10.31 1.33
CA LEU A 82 8.63 10.60 0.50
C LEU A 82 8.16 11.11 -0.86
N SER A 83 8.84 12.10 -1.44
CA SER A 83 8.56 12.52 -2.81
C SER A 83 8.78 11.35 -3.77
N MET A 84 7.75 10.99 -4.53
CA MET A 84 7.80 9.87 -5.45
C MET A 84 8.39 10.26 -6.81
N ARG A 85 8.34 11.54 -7.16
CA ARG A 85 8.86 12.09 -8.42
C ARG A 85 9.51 13.45 -8.19
N ALA A 86 10.54 13.75 -9.00
CA ALA A 86 11.28 14.99 -8.90
C ALA A 86 10.48 16.23 -9.31
N ASN A 87 9.55 16.08 -10.27
CA ASN A 87 8.84 17.22 -10.86
C ASN A 87 7.44 17.39 -10.28
N GLY A 88 7.27 18.45 -9.48
CA GLY A 88 5.97 18.92 -9.01
C GLY A 88 5.34 18.14 -7.85
N MET A 89 5.90 17.00 -7.45
CA MET A 89 5.41 16.25 -6.30
C MET A 89 5.97 16.81 -5.00
N VAL A 90 5.10 16.98 -4.01
CA VAL A 90 5.48 17.43 -2.67
C VAL A 90 6.10 16.26 -1.91
N GLY A 91 7.28 16.46 -1.34
CA GLY A 91 7.92 15.55 -0.41
C GLY A 91 7.93 16.13 1.00
N PHE A 92 7.57 15.32 2.00
CA PHE A 92 7.54 15.73 3.40
C PHE A 92 8.77 15.25 4.18
N GLY A 93 9.56 14.38 3.58
CA GLY A 93 10.79 13.85 4.16
C GLY A 93 10.88 12.33 4.16
N LEU A 94 11.77 11.79 4.98
CA LEU A 94 11.93 10.34 5.12
C LEU A 94 10.78 9.76 5.96
N PRO A 95 10.29 8.56 5.63
CA PRO A 95 9.34 7.82 6.47
C PRO A 95 9.83 7.67 7.90
N ARG A 96 8.93 7.79 8.84
CA ARG A 96 9.20 7.72 10.29
C ARG A 96 8.06 7.04 11.02
N LEU A 97 8.36 6.52 12.19
CA LEU A 97 7.42 5.77 13.02
C LEU A 97 7.06 6.55 14.28
N MET A 98 5.77 6.55 14.61
CA MET A 98 5.29 6.77 15.96
C MET A 98 4.39 5.61 16.37
N ALA A 99 4.70 4.98 17.49
CA ALA A 99 3.94 3.87 18.04
C ALA A 99 3.78 4.01 19.56
N GLN A 100 2.60 3.66 20.06
CA GLN A 100 2.30 3.58 21.47
C GLN A 100 1.42 2.36 21.72
N LEU A 101 1.92 1.43 22.51
CA LEU A 101 1.20 0.26 22.97
C LEU A 101 0.77 0.50 24.44
N ASN A 102 -0.53 0.60 24.67
CA ASN A 102 -1.09 0.72 26.01
C ASN A 102 -1.58 -0.64 26.49
N ILE A 103 -1.13 -1.04 27.68
CA ILE A 103 -1.37 -2.36 28.27
C ILE A 103 -2.06 -2.16 29.62
N GLU A 104 -3.17 -2.85 29.82
CA GLU A 104 -3.95 -2.88 31.08
C GLU A 104 -3.91 -4.28 31.66
N TYR A 105 -3.67 -4.39 32.98
CA TYR A 105 -3.69 -5.64 33.74
C TYR A 105 -4.96 -5.76 34.57
N ASP A 106 -5.27 -6.97 35.06
CA ASP A 106 -6.45 -7.27 35.85
C ASP A 106 -6.48 -6.48 37.19
N ASN A 107 -5.32 -6.12 37.74
CA ASN A 107 -5.20 -5.30 38.93
C ASN A 107 -5.46 -3.81 38.70
N GLY A 108 -5.76 -3.41 37.45
CA GLY A 108 -5.98 -2.01 37.06
C GLY A 108 -4.70 -1.22 36.76
N GLU A 109 -3.53 -1.85 36.87
CA GLU A 109 -2.27 -1.23 36.48
C GLU A 109 -2.22 -1.05 34.98
N THR A 110 -1.61 0.06 34.51
CA THR A 110 -1.41 0.35 33.10
C THR A 110 0.05 0.64 32.82
N VAL A 111 0.56 0.08 31.71
CA VAL A 111 1.92 0.30 31.23
C VAL A 111 1.87 0.70 29.76
N SER A 112 2.79 1.55 29.33
CA SER A 112 2.91 1.94 27.92
C SER A 112 4.30 1.63 27.40
N VAL A 113 4.35 1.00 26.22
CA VAL A 113 5.57 0.85 25.40
C VAL A 113 5.46 1.82 24.25
N VAL A 114 6.44 2.72 24.10
CA VAL A 114 6.42 3.77 23.09
C VAL A 114 7.60 3.65 22.14
N SER A 115 7.47 4.24 20.95
CA SER A 115 8.60 4.41 20.04
C SER A 115 9.54 5.49 20.61
N ASP A 116 10.73 5.08 20.93
CA ASP A 116 11.80 5.91 21.50
C ASP A 116 13.18 5.51 20.96
N ASP A 117 14.24 6.11 21.47
CA ASP A 117 15.63 5.86 21.07
C ASP A 117 16.19 4.50 21.56
N SER A 118 15.41 3.69 22.27
CA SER A 118 15.78 2.31 22.63
C SER A 118 15.41 1.29 21.54
N TRP A 119 14.62 1.70 20.53
CA TRP A 119 14.34 0.85 19.39
C TRP A 119 15.59 0.63 18.54
N LYS A 120 15.62 -0.50 17.88
CA LYS A 120 16.65 -0.84 16.88
C LYS A 120 16.10 -0.63 15.48
N ALA A 121 16.94 -0.16 14.56
CA ALA A 121 16.56 0.11 13.18
C ALA A 121 17.63 -0.36 12.20
N THR A 122 17.18 -0.80 11.01
CA THR A 122 18.03 -1.11 9.86
C THR A 122 17.30 -0.79 8.55
N ASN A 123 18.05 -0.47 7.51
CA ASN A 123 17.59 -0.40 6.13
C ASN A 123 18.25 -1.46 5.23
N HIS A 124 18.97 -2.40 5.83
CA HIS A 124 19.63 -3.53 5.17
C HIS A 124 18.73 -4.77 5.21
N GLY A 125 17.54 -4.66 4.65
CA GLY A 125 16.58 -5.77 4.55
C GLY A 125 16.17 -6.05 3.10
N PRO A 126 15.26 -7.01 2.88
CA PRO A 126 14.98 -7.57 1.57
C PRO A 126 14.36 -6.57 0.58
N ILE A 127 13.58 -5.58 1.04
CA ILE A 127 13.00 -4.57 0.15
C ILE A 127 14.03 -3.47 -0.08
N THR A 128 14.78 -3.60 -1.18
CA THR A 128 15.89 -2.70 -1.55
C THR A 128 15.44 -1.43 -2.24
N ALA A 129 14.25 -1.44 -2.84
CA ALA A 129 13.58 -0.28 -3.40
C ALA A 129 12.07 -0.47 -3.33
N ASN A 130 11.33 0.59 -3.05
CA ASN A 130 9.89 0.64 -3.21
C ASN A 130 9.46 2.04 -3.61
N ASN A 131 8.61 2.11 -4.61
CA ASN A 131 8.02 3.36 -5.09
C ASN A 131 6.66 3.04 -5.70
N GLU A 132 5.63 3.77 -5.30
CA GLU A 132 4.25 3.50 -5.72
C GLU A 132 4.08 3.49 -7.25
N PHE A 133 4.91 4.23 -8.00
CA PHE A 133 4.86 4.29 -9.46
C PHE A 133 5.80 3.29 -10.14
N ASP A 134 6.96 3.04 -9.54
CA ASP A 134 8.03 2.27 -10.18
C ASP A 134 7.96 0.79 -9.85
N GLY A 135 7.45 0.44 -8.67
CA GLY A 135 7.38 -0.93 -8.20
C GLY A 135 8.27 -1.21 -6.99
N GLU A 136 8.40 -2.48 -6.64
CA GLU A 136 9.17 -2.98 -5.51
C GLU A 136 10.28 -3.92 -5.96
N HIS A 137 11.48 -3.73 -5.41
CA HIS A 137 12.61 -4.64 -5.59
C HIS A 137 12.85 -5.39 -4.29
N TYR A 138 12.71 -6.70 -4.36
CA TYR A 138 12.92 -7.61 -3.24
C TYR A 138 14.12 -8.53 -3.50
N ASP A 139 15.06 -8.54 -2.58
CA ASP A 139 16.21 -9.41 -2.59
C ASP A 139 16.15 -10.39 -1.41
N ALA A 140 15.73 -11.62 -1.67
CA ALA A 140 15.57 -12.64 -0.65
C ALA A 140 16.87 -13.02 0.06
N ARG A 141 18.04 -12.69 -0.52
CA ARG A 141 19.35 -12.90 0.13
C ARG A 141 19.56 -12.00 1.36
N LEU A 142 18.77 -10.92 1.45
CA LEU A 142 18.79 -9.94 2.53
C LEU A 142 17.67 -10.15 3.54
N GLU A 143 16.98 -11.30 3.50
CA GLU A 143 15.94 -11.60 4.47
C GLU A 143 16.47 -11.57 5.90
N LEU A 144 15.72 -10.90 6.77
CA LEU A 144 16.08 -10.69 8.16
C LEU A 144 15.68 -11.86 9.09
N GLY A 145 15.13 -12.94 8.51
CA GLY A 145 14.68 -14.10 9.27
C GLY A 145 13.60 -13.74 10.29
N LYS A 146 13.75 -14.17 11.52
CA LYS A 146 12.76 -14.01 12.60
C LYS A 146 12.85 -12.66 13.34
N TRP A 147 13.16 -11.59 12.63
CA TRP A 147 13.41 -10.26 13.22
C TRP A 147 12.26 -9.67 14.03
N THR A 148 11.05 -10.20 13.88
CA THR A 148 9.84 -9.79 14.60
C THR A 148 9.54 -10.65 15.84
N GLU A 149 10.37 -11.68 16.10
CA GLU A 149 10.27 -12.55 17.27
C GLU A 149 11.19 -12.09 18.40
N SER A 150 10.88 -12.48 19.64
CA SER A 150 11.76 -12.27 20.79
C SER A 150 13.01 -13.18 20.71
N GLY A 151 14.15 -12.67 21.18
CA GLY A 151 15.43 -13.37 21.16
C GLY A 151 16.18 -13.27 19.82
N TYR A 152 15.73 -12.44 18.91
CA TYR A 152 16.44 -12.17 17.66
C TYR A 152 17.72 -11.38 17.93
N ASP A 153 18.83 -11.78 17.30
CA ASP A 153 20.10 -11.05 17.41
C ASP A 153 20.06 -9.78 16.52
N ASP A 154 19.74 -8.65 17.14
CA ASP A 154 19.77 -7.33 16.52
C ASP A 154 21.03 -6.52 16.85
N SER A 155 22.11 -7.18 17.26
CA SER A 155 23.39 -6.51 17.60
C SER A 155 23.99 -5.71 16.44
N GLY A 156 23.73 -6.15 15.20
CA GLY A 156 24.13 -5.45 13.98
C GLY A 156 23.21 -4.27 13.57
N TRP A 157 22.09 -4.04 14.29
CA TRP A 157 21.20 -2.93 14.00
C TRP A 157 21.63 -1.68 14.77
N GLN A 158 21.30 -0.53 14.21
CA GLN A 158 21.56 0.76 14.87
C GLN A 158 20.41 1.11 15.84
N LEU A 159 20.70 1.97 16.82
CA LEU A 159 19.63 2.60 17.60
C LEU A 159 18.82 3.52 16.68
N ALA A 160 17.51 3.54 16.88
CA ALA A 160 16.63 4.46 16.16
C ALA A 160 16.95 5.91 16.53
N GLU A 161 16.92 6.79 15.55
CA GLU A 161 17.12 8.21 15.75
C GLU A 161 15.77 8.91 15.96
N ARG A 162 15.72 9.82 16.93
CA ARG A 162 14.59 10.75 17.07
C ARG A 162 14.64 11.75 15.93
N MET A 163 13.54 11.82 15.21
CA MET A 163 13.35 12.79 14.14
C MET A 163 12.29 13.81 14.55
N GLU A 164 12.37 15.00 13.95
CA GLU A 164 11.32 16.00 14.10
C GLU A 164 9.97 15.43 13.61
N ALA A 165 8.92 15.60 14.40
CA ALA A 165 7.59 15.13 14.04
C ALA A 165 7.08 15.85 12.78
N PRO A 166 6.21 15.22 11.95
CA PRO A 166 5.44 15.95 10.96
C PRO A 166 4.68 17.11 11.62
N LYS A 167 4.42 18.18 10.87
CA LYS A 167 3.71 19.36 11.39
C LYS A 167 2.25 19.06 11.74
N GLY A 168 1.64 18.11 11.02
CA GLY A 168 0.24 17.76 11.19
C GLY A 168 -0.08 17.12 12.53
N LYS A 169 -1.30 17.35 13.00
CA LYS A 169 -1.82 16.74 14.22
C LYS A 169 -2.07 15.24 14.00
N LEU A 170 -1.80 14.42 15.00
CA LEU A 170 -2.21 13.03 14.98
C LEU A 170 -3.73 12.93 15.08
N VAL A 171 -4.32 12.19 14.14
CA VAL A 171 -5.75 11.94 14.05
C VAL A 171 -6.01 10.45 13.86
N ALA A 172 -7.05 9.93 14.48
CA ALA A 172 -7.50 8.57 14.17
C ALA A 172 -7.92 8.50 12.70
N GLN A 173 -7.53 7.43 12.01
CA GLN A 173 -7.93 7.24 10.62
C GLN A 173 -9.46 7.21 10.51
N LEU A 174 -10.02 8.13 9.74
CA LEU A 174 -11.46 8.33 9.62
C LEU A 174 -12.11 7.34 8.64
N SER A 175 -11.43 7.06 7.53
CA SER A 175 -11.90 6.14 6.50
C SER A 175 -11.44 4.71 6.80
N PRO A 176 -12.21 3.69 6.42
CA PRO A 176 -11.73 2.31 6.42
C PRO A 176 -10.41 2.18 5.66
N SER A 177 -9.60 1.20 6.09
CA SER A 177 -8.30 0.92 5.46
C SER A 177 -8.46 0.29 4.09
N LEU A 178 -7.40 0.39 3.29
CA LEU A 178 -7.25 -0.43 2.10
C LEU A 178 -7.08 -1.90 2.51
N LYS A 179 -7.76 -2.79 1.81
CA LYS A 179 -7.66 -4.24 2.02
C LYS A 179 -7.65 -5.01 0.72
N VAL A 180 -7.21 -6.26 0.78
CA VAL A 180 -7.48 -7.23 -0.28
C VAL A 180 -8.95 -7.59 -0.19
N MET A 181 -9.73 -7.16 -1.17
CA MET A 181 -11.18 -7.32 -1.19
C MET A 181 -11.65 -8.51 -2.04
N GLU A 182 -10.82 -8.93 -3.00
CA GLU A 182 -11.12 -10.01 -3.93
C GLU A 182 -9.82 -10.61 -4.46
N GLU A 183 -9.83 -11.90 -4.75
CA GLU A 183 -8.74 -12.58 -5.46
C GLU A 183 -9.21 -13.07 -6.82
N ILE A 184 -8.42 -12.86 -7.87
CA ILE A 184 -8.71 -13.35 -9.21
C ILE A 184 -7.54 -14.17 -9.75
N LYS A 185 -7.87 -15.15 -10.59
CA LYS A 185 -6.89 -15.97 -11.29
C LYS A 185 -6.76 -15.55 -12.74
N PRO A 186 -5.57 -15.65 -13.33
CA PRO A 186 -5.41 -15.38 -14.75
C PRO A 186 -6.20 -16.39 -15.59
N ILE A 187 -6.61 -15.92 -16.75
CA ILE A 187 -7.28 -16.77 -17.76
C ILE A 187 -6.30 -17.44 -18.71
N SER A 188 -5.07 -16.93 -18.81
CA SER A 188 -4.02 -17.54 -19.63
C SER A 188 -2.62 -17.08 -19.26
N VAL A 189 -1.65 -17.94 -19.54
CA VAL A 189 -0.22 -17.63 -19.60
C VAL A 189 0.27 -18.04 -20.99
N LYS A 190 1.01 -17.17 -21.66
CA LYS A 190 1.49 -17.42 -23.03
C LYS A 190 2.95 -17.05 -23.15
N SER A 191 3.75 -17.97 -23.69
CA SER A 191 5.12 -17.66 -24.10
C SER A 191 5.11 -16.67 -25.28
N VAL A 192 5.96 -15.65 -25.17
CA VAL A 192 6.15 -14.64 -26.24
C VAL A 192 7.59 -14.64 -26.76
N GLY A 193 8.35 -15.69 -26.45
CA GLY A 193 9.75 -15.86 -26.85
C GLY A 193 10.74 -15.27 -25.84
N ASP A 194 12.01 -15.59 -26.01
CA ASP A 194 13.15 -15.10 -25.23
C ASP A 194 12.99 -15.28 -23.69
N GLY A 195 12.33 -16.37 -23.28
CA GLY A 195 12.08 -16.63 -21.86
C GLY A 195 11.10 -15.66 -21.20
N ARG A 196 10.28 -14.97 -22.00
CA ARG A 196 9.23 -14.06 -21.52
C ARG A 196 7.86 -14.70 -21.68
N TYR A 197 6.98 -14.40 -20.73
CA TYR A 197 5.60 -14.88 -20.70
C TYR A 197 4.66 -13.71 -20.43
N ILE A 198 3.51 -13.69 -21.11
CA ILE A 198 2.41 -12.76 -20.83
C ILE A 198 1.32 -13.50 -20.04
N VAL A 199 1.02 -13.00 -18.86
CA VAL A 199 -0.07 -13.43 -18.00
C VAL A 199 -1.26 -12.50 -18.24
N ASP A 200 -2.41 -13.02 -18.68
CA ASP A 200 -3.66 -12.26 -18.83
C ASP A 200 -4.60 -12.56 -17.67
N MET A 201 -4.87 -11.57 -16.84
CA MET A 201 -5.80 -11.67 -15.71
C MET A 201 -7.28 -11.75 -16.17
N GLY A 202 -7.58 -11.54 -17.45
CA GLY A 202 -8.95 -11.51 -17.97
C GLY A 202 -9.76 -10.27 -17.59
N GLN A 203 -9.28 -9.52 -16.59
CA GLN A 203 -9.91 -8.32 -16.06
C GLN A 203 -8.86 -7.26 -15.77
N ASN A 204 -9.10 -6.02 -16.21
CA ASN A 204 -8.29 -4.89 -15.76
C ASN A 204 -8.59 -4.63 -14.27
N MET A 205 -7.61 -4.78 -13.42
CA MET A 205 -7.71 -4.72 -11.97
C MET A 205 -6.72 -3.73 -11.38
N VAL A 206 -6.92 -3.38 -10.13
CA VAL A 206 -5.96 -2.59 -9.35
C VAL A 206 -5.64 -3.33 -8.06
N GLY A 207 -4.35 -3.56 -7.81
CA GLY A 207 -3.94 -4.29 -6.63
C GLY A 207 -2.53 -4.85 -6.72
N ILE A 208 -2.35 -6.01 -6.11
CA ILE A 208 -1.08 -6.68 -5.90
C ILE A 208 -1.07 -8.00 -6.66
N GLN A 209 0.06 -8.35 -7.27
CA GLN A 209 0.25 -9.67 -7.86
C GLN A 209 1.00 -10.56 -6.87
N GLN A 210 0.35 -11.63 -6.38
CA GLN A 210 1.05 -12.69 -5.67
C GLN A 210 1.51 -13.75 -6.68
N VAL A 211 2.73 -14.25 -6.49
CA VAL A 211 3.32 -15.29 -7.31
C VAL A 211 3.79 -16.47 -6.47
N LYS A 212 3.60 -17.69 -6.98
CA LYS A 212 4.15 -18.93 -6.44
C LYS A 212 5.01 -19.56 -7.53
N LEU A 213 6.31 -19.34 -7.48
CA LEU A 213 7.22 -19.67 -8.57
C LEU A 213 8.43 -20.48 -8.07
N ARG A 214 9.17 -21.03 -9.02
CA ARG A 214 10.50 -21.58 -8.78
C ARG A 214 11.55 -20.61 -9.28
N GLY A 215 12.48 -20.24 -8.42
CA GLY A 215 13.59 -19.37 -8.74
C GLY A 215 14.93 -20.08 -8.79
N LYS A 216 15.87 -19.45 -9.45
CA LYS A 216 17.30 -19.80 -9.42
C LYS A 216 18.04 -18.79 -8.57
N LYS A 217 18.92 -19.27 -7.69
CA LYS A 217 19.75 -18.41 -6.86
C LYS A 217 20.41 -17.30 -7.68
N ASP A 218 20.35 -16.06 -7.17
CA ASP A 218 20.94 -14.86 -7.77
C ASP A 218 20.41 -14.49 -9.18
N LYS A 219 19.33 -15.12 -9.64
CA LYS A 219 18.70 -14.80 -10.93
C LYS A 219 17.42 -13.97 -10.71
N PRO A 220 17.43 -12.67 -11.01
CA PRO A 220 16.24 -11.84 -10.85
C PRO A 220 15.08 -12.32 -11.72
N ILE A 221 13.90 -12.32 -11.14
CA ILE A 221 12.63 -12.51 -11.84
C ILE A 221 12.00 -11.13 -11.92
N THR A 222 11.69 -10.69 -13.14
CA THR A 222 11.13 -9.35 -13.41
C THR A 222 9.69 -9.48 -13.84
N MET A 223 8.81 -8.72 -13.20
CA MET A 223 7.38 -8.63 -13.49
C MET A 223 7.04 -7.20 -13.86
N ARG A 224 6.53 -6.98 -15.07
CA ARG A 224 6.12 -5.67 -15.57
C ARG A 224 4.65 -5.67 -15.94
N PHE A 225 3.94 -4.60 -15.63
CA PHE A 225 2.49 -4.58 -15.69
C PHE A 225 1.98 -3.55 -16.71
N ALA A 226 0.84 -3.87 -17.36
CA ALA A 226 0.13 -2.96 -18.25
C ALA A 226 -1.37 -3.29 -18.32
N GLU A 227 -2.17 -2.32 -18.71
CA GLU A 227 -3.61 -2.48 -18.91
C GLU A 227 -3.96 -3.12 -20.26
N VAL A 228 -3.13 -2.90 -21.28
CA VAL A 228 -3.35 -3.37 -22.64
C VAL A 228 -2.07 -3.88 -23.27
N LEU A 229 -2.21 -4.73 -24.29
CA LEU A 229 -1.11 -5.15 -25.16
C LEU A 229 -1.06 -4.26 -26.40
N LYS A 230 0.10 -4.22 -27.07
CA LYS A 230 0.22 -3.67 -28.41
C LYS A 230 -0.57 -4.54 -29.42
N ASP A 231 -0.77 -4.02 -30.62
CA ASP A 231 -1.54 -4.70 -31.69
C ASP A 231 -1.02 -6.09 -32.05
N ASN A 232 0.27 -6.35 -31.82
CA ASN A 232 0.88 -7.67 -32.03
C ASN A 232 0.45 -8.73 -31.01
N GLY A 233 -0.21 -8.33 -29.92
CA GLY A 233 -0.69 -9.21 -28.85
C GLY A 233 0.40 -9.91 -28.02
N THR A 234 1.67 -9.52 -28.18
CA THR A 234 2.84 -10.14 -27.52
C THR A 234 3.71 -9.18 -26.73
N GLU A 235 3.39 -7.90 -26.79
CA GLU A 235 4.11 -6.85 -26.07
C GLU A 235 3.15 -6.00 -25.26
N LEU A 236 3.61 -5.56 -24.07
CA LEU A 236 2.88 -4.60 -23.24
C LEU A 236 2.85 -3.23 -23.91
N TYR A 237 1.70 -2.55 -23.87
CA TYR A 237 1.60 -1.15 -24.24
C TYR A 237 1.91 -0.29 -23.03
N LEU A 238 2.98 0.47 -23.08
CA LEU A 238 3.56 1.18 -21.92
C LEU A 238 3.51 2.71 -22.06
N ASP A 239 3.14 3.24 -23.23
CA ASP A 239 3.19 4.69 -23.48
C ASP A 239 2.23 5.47 -22.56
N ASN A 240 1.10 4.85 -22.15
CA ASN A 240 0.14 5.42 -21.20
C ASN A 240 0.65 5.47 -19.76
N LEU A 241 1.73 4.79 -19.43
CA LEU A 241 2.33 4.79 -18.08
C LEU A 241 3.17 6.06 -17.83
N ARG A 242 3.48 6.83 -18.89
CA ARG A 242 4.35 8.00 -18.86
C ARG A 242 5.76 7.64 -18.37
N SER A 243 6.20 8.15 -17.21
CA SER A 243 7.51 7.85 -16.64
C SER A 243 7.48 6.74 -15.56
N ALA A 244 6.31 6.19 -15.22
CA ALA A 244 6.21 5.09 -14.26
C ALA A 244 6.80 3.80 -14.83
N LEU A 245 7.70 3.14 -14.08
CA LEU A 245 8.33 1.89 -14.53
C LEU A 245 7.40 0.68 -14.35
N VAL A 246 6.53 0.71 -13.35
CA VAL A 246 5.51 -0.32 -13.06
C VAL A 246 6.12 -1.72 -13.14
N THR A 247 7.22 -1.93 -12.40
CA THR A 247 8.05 -3.14 -12.51
C THR A 247 8.46 -3.62 -11.13
N ASP A 248 8.09 -4.86 -10.80
CA ASP A 248 8.55 -5.54 -9.59
C ASP A 248 9.69 -6.51 -9.92
N ILE A 249 10.65 -6.62 -9.01
CA ILE A 249 11.80 -7.51 -9.17
C ILE A 249 11.98 -8.36 -7.91
N TYR A 250 12.03 -9.68 -8.07
CA TYR A 250 12.34 -10.61 -7.01
C TYR A 250 13.66 -11.35 -7.29
N THR A 251 14.62 -11.30 -6.37
CA THR A 251 15.89 -12.02 -6.48
C THR A 251 15.92 -13.16 -5.47
N PRO A 252 15.89 -14.44 -5.91
CA PRO A 252 15.90 -15.60 -5.02
C PRO A 252 17.24 -15.76 -4.28
N ALA A 253 17.20 -16.14 -3.00
CA ALA A 253 18.37 -16.48 -2.18
C ALA A 253 18.91 -17.89 -2.47
N ALA A 254 18.07 -18.79 -2.97
CA ALA A 254 18.39 -20.18 -3.27
C ALA A 254 17.58 -20.68 -4.47
N ASP A 255 17.99 -21.81 -5.04
CA ASP A 255 17.15 -22.55 -5.99
C ASP A 255 15.96 -23.15 -5.25
N GLY A 256 14.75 -23.03 -5.82
CA GLY A 256 13.56 -23.64 -5.25
C GLY A 256 12.29 -22.85 -5.39
N GLU A 257 11.22 -23.34 -4.76
CA GLU A 257 9.92 -22.69 -4.75
C GLU A 257 9.88 -21.55 -3.74
N PHE A 258 9.15 -20.51 -4.08
CA PHE A 258 8.85 -19.39 -3.20
C PHE A 258 7.42 -18.86 -3.48
N VAL A 259 6.88 -18.19 -2.48
CA VAL A 259 5.66 -17.36 -2.62
C VAL A 259 6.05 -15.94 -2.27
N TRP A 260 5.72 -15.00 -3.14
CA TRP A 260 6.03 -13.60 -2.93
C TRP A 260 4.94 -12.68 -3.45
N GLU A 261 4.78 -11.54 -2.79
CA GLU A 261 3.98 -10.40 -3.21
C GLU A 261 4.64 -9.11 -2.71
N PRO A 262 4.56 -8.00 -3.44
CA PRO A 262 5.09 -6.72 -2.96
C PRO A 262 4.32 -6.23 -1.74
N LEU A 263 5.02 -5.56 -0.83
CA LEU A 263 4.47 -5.10 0.44
C LEU A 263 4.00 -3.65 0.39
N PHE A 264 4.68 -2.79 -0.40
CA PHE A 264 4.51 -1.34 -0.37
C PHE A 264 4.13 -0.71 -1.71
N VAL A 265 3.75 -1.51 -2.70
CA VAL A 265 3.36 -1.03 -4.03
C VAL A 265 2.12 -1.75 -4.55
N TYR A 266 1.41 -1.10 -5.46
CA TYR A 266 0.29 -1.68 -6.19
C TYR A 266 0.34 -1.23 -7.65
N HIS A 267 -0.32 -1.98 -8.52
CA HIS A 267 -0.39 -1.69 -9.95
C HIS A 267 -1.83 -1.71 -10.45
N GLY A 268 -2.09 -0.92 -11.51
CA GLY A 268 -3.30 -1.03 -12.32
C GLY A 268 -2.97 -1.79 -13.59
N PHE A 269 -3.54 -2.99 -13.80
CA PHE A 269 -3.15 -3.86 -14.90
C PHE A 269 -4.21 -4.91 -15.24
N ARG A 270 -4.16 -5.37 -16.47
CA ARG A 270 -4.73 -6.64 -16.89
C ARG A 270 -3.65 -7.64 -17.28
N PHE A 271 -2.56 -7.14 -17.83
CA PHE A 271 -1.46 -7.98 -18.34
C PHE A 271 -0.21 -7.78 -17.50
N MET A 272 0.49 -8.89 -17.26
CA MET A 272 1.82 -8.89 -16.66
C MET A 272 2.78 -9.64 -17.59
N GLU A 273 3.90 -9.02 -17.93
CA GLU A 273 5.03 -9.70 -18.54
C GLU A 273 5.95 -10.20 -17.43
N ILE A 274 6.28 -11.49 -17.46
CA ILE A 274 7.26 -12.06 -16.52
C ILE A 274 8.43 -12.65 -17.29
N SER A 275 9.64 -12.47 -16.75
CA SER A 275 10.89 -12.98 -17.29
C SER A 275 11.85 -13.41 -16.17
N GLY A 276 12.92 -14.15 -16.53
CA GLY A 276 13.90 -14.66 -15.58
C GLY A 276 13.59 -16.07 -15.06
N LEU A 277 12.58 -16.73 -15.63
CA LEU A 277 12.26 -18.14 -15.35
C LEU A 277 12.96 -19.07 -16.33
N ASP A 278 13.34 -20.26 -15.89
CA ASP A 278 13.90 -21.35 -16.71
C ASP A 278 12.86 -22.43 -17.07
N TYR A 279 11.60 -22.15 -16.85
CA TYR A 279 10.44 -23.02 -17.13
C TYR A 279 9.24 -22.17 -17.53
N GLU A 280 8.24 -22.81 -18.11
CA GLU A 280 6.94 -22.18 -18.43
C GLU A 280 6.04 -22.19 -17.18
N PRO A 281 5.64 -21.02 -16.66
CA PRO A 281 4.78 -20.95 -15.49
C PRO A 281 3.32 -21.27 -15.87
N ALA A 282 2.58 -21.83 -14.90
CA ALA A 282 1.16 -22.11 -15.03
C ALA A 282 0.29 -20.94 -14.56
N ALA A 283 -0.96 -20.88 -15.01
CA ALA A 283 -1.91 -19.85 -14.54
C ALA A 283 -2.12 -19.89 -13.02
N ASP A 284 -2.12 -21.07 -12.42
CA ASP A 284 -2.30 -21.25 -10.96
C ASP A 284 -1.13 -20.69 -10.13
N ASP A 285 0.02 -20.42 -10.75
CA ASP A 285 1.17 -19.80 -10.10
C ASP A 285 0.95 -18.32 -9.77
N PHE A 286 -0.13 -17.73 -10.27
CA PHE A 286 -0.44 -16.32 -10.12
C PHE A 286 -1.78 -16.09 -9.44
N THR A 287 -1.84 -15.07 -8.57
CA THR A 287 -3.07 -14.59 -7.93
C THR A 287 -3.07 -13.07 -7.91
N GLY A 288 -4.03 -12.46 -8.62
CA GLY A 288 -4.26 -11.02 -8.53
C GLY A 288 -5.10 -10.70 -7.30
N LYS A 289 -4.56 -9.93 -6.39
CA LYS A 289 -5.22 -9.45 -5.17
C LYS A 289 -5.77 -8.05 -5.41
N VAL A 290 -7.07 -7.94 -5.57
CA VAL A 290 -7.75 -6.65 -5.83
C VAL A 290 -7.81 -5.85 -4.54
N VAL A 291 -7.24 -4.64 -4.55
CA VAL A 291 -7.12 -3.79 -3.37
C VAL A 291 -7.89 -2.50 -3.58
N TYR A 292 -8.71 -2.12 -2.62
CA TYR A 292 -9.38 -0.81 -2.50
C TYR A 292 -9.85 -0.58 -1.06
N ASP A 293 -10.37 0.63 -0.76
CA ASP A 293 -10.91 0.94 0.57
C ASP A 293 -12.01 -0.06 0.95
N GLU A 294 -11.93 -0.63 2.16
CA GLU A 294 -12.93 -1.55 2.66
C GLU A 294 -14.30 -0.85 2.75
N MET A 295 -15.20 -1.22 1.88
CA MET A 295 -16.56 -0.67 1.85
C MET A 295 -17.56 -1.67 1.31
N ALA A 296 -18.81 -1.54 1.73
CA ALA A 296 -19.90 -2.37 1.23
C ALA A 296 -20.26 -1.97 -0.21
N THR A 297 -20.75 -2.94 -0.97
CA THR A 297 -21.51 -2.67 -2.21
C THR A 297 -22.96 -2.44 -1.81
N ASN A 298 -23.49 -1.25 -2.12
CA ASN A 298 -24.83 -0.83 -1.67
C ASN A 298 -25.98 -1.39 -2.49
N GLY A 299 -25.72 -1.83 -3.71
CA GLY A 299 -26.78 -2.33 -4.58
C GLY A 299 -26.27 -3.16 -5.74
N THR A 300 -27.21 -3.83 -6.40
CA THR A 300 -26.99 -4.57 -7.63
C THR A 300 -27.74 -3.90 -8.77
N PHE A 301 -27.21 -4.03 -9.97
CA PHE A 301 -27.83 -3.50 -11.19
C PHE A 301 -27.76 -4.53 -12.29
N GLU A 302 -28.91 -4.90 -12.83
CA GLU A 302 -29.04 -5.85 -13.94
C GLU A 302 -30.22 -5.45 -14.83
N THR A 303 -30.04 -5.57 -16.13
CA THR A 303 -31.06 -5.30 -17.16
C THR A 303 -31.10 -6.43 -18.18
N SER A 304 -32.11 -6.43 -19.05
CA SER A 304 -32.18 -7.34 -20.20
C SER A 304 -31.17 -7.04 -21.31
N GLU A 305 -30.49 -5.88 -21.24
CA GLU A 305 -29.54 -5.40 -22.25
C GLU A 305 -28.09 -5.68 -21.82
N GLU A 306 -27.43 -6.64 -22.45
CA GLU A 306 -26.05 -7.04 -22.13
C GLU A 306 -25.05 -5.89 -22.21
N LEU A 307 -25.21 -4.97 -23.17
CA LEU A 307 -24.33 -3.82 -23.32
C LEU A 307 -24.41 -2.89 -22.09
N ILE A 308 -25.59 -2.68 -21.54
CA ILE A 308 -25.80 -1.85 -20.34
C ILE A 308 -25.19 -2.52 -19.10
N ASN A 309 -25.39 -3.83 -18.94
CA ASN A 309 -24.79 -4.61 -17.86
C ASN A 309 -23.26 -4.56 -17.91
N ARG A 310 -22.71 -4.67 -19.11
CA ARG A 310 -21.25 -4.55 -19.31
C ARG A 310 -20.72 -3.15 -19.01
N LEU A 311 -21.44 -2.11 -19.40
CA LEU A 311 -21.10 -0.73 -19.05
C LEU A 311 -21.05 -0.53 -17.53
N HIS A 312 -22.07 -1.00 -16.82
CA HIS A 312 -22.14 -0.97 -15.36
C HIS A 312 -20.95 -1.74 -14.73
N LYS A 313 -20.67 -2.94 -15.23
CA LYS A 313 -19.52 -3.73 -14.75
C LYS A 313 -18.18 -3.01 -14.97
N ASN A 314 -17.99 -2.39 -16.12
CA ASN A 314 -16.78 -1.61 -16.40
C ASN A 314 -16.64 -0.41 -15.46
N ALA A 315 -17.74 0.31 -15.20
CA ALA A 315 -17.77 1.41 -14.24
C ALA A 315 -17.45 0.92 -12.81
N TYR A 316 -18.04 -0.18 -12.38
CA TYR A 316 -17.79 -0.80 -11.09
C TYR A 316 -16.27 -1.09 -10.87
N TRP A 317 -15.61 -1.71 -11.87
CA TRP A 317 -14.17 -2.00 -11.79
C TRP A 317 -13.31 -0.73 -11.85
N GLY A 318 -13.64 0.22 -12.70
CA GLY A 318 -12.90 1.47 -12.84
C GLY A 318 -13.00 2.34 -11.59
N ILE A 319 -14.18 2.44 -10.97
CA ILE A 319 -14.41 3.25 -9.78
C ILE A 319 -13.64 2.68 -8.59
N ARG A 320 -13.86 1.40 -8.24
CA ARG A 320 -13.22 0.79 -7.06
C ARG A 320 -11.70 0.74 -7.18
N GLY A 321 -11.17 0.59 -8.40
CA GLY A 321 -9.73 0.60 -8.66
C GLY A 321 -9.06 1.94 -8.31
N ASN A 322 -9.86 3.02 -8.20
CA ASN A 322 -9.39 4.36 -7.86
C ASN A 322 -9.72 4.79 -6.42
N TYR A 323 -10.21 3.90 -5.57
CA TYR A 323 -10.43 4.17 -4.15
C TYR A 323 -9.18 3.81 -3.34
N ARG A 324 -8.47 4.82 -2.84
CA ARG A 324 -7.17 4.74 -2.15
C ARG A 324 -7.09 5.67 -0.93
N GLY A 325 -8.12 5.67 -0.08
CA GLY A 325 -8.31 6.66 0.99
C GLY A 325 -8.65 8.05 0.47
N MET A 326 -8.73 8.18 -0.83
CA MET A 326 -9.22 9.29 -1.63
C MET A 326 -9.56 8.75 -3.02
N PRO A 327 -10.46 9.39 -3.78
CA PRO A 327 -10.71 9.00 -5.15
C PRO A 327 -9.59 9.52 -6.06
N THR A 328 -8.78 8.62 -6.63
CA THR A 328 -7.70 8.98 -7.55
C THR A 328 -8.18 9.06 -8.99
N ASP A 329 -7.47 9.81 -9.82
CA ASP A 329 -7.73 9.95 -11.27
C ASP A 329 -7.39 8.68 -12.04
N CYS A 330 -6.34 7.99 -11.64
CA CYS A 330 -5.81 6.82 -12.32
C CYS A 330 -5.07 5.89 -11.35
N PRO A 331 -4.97 4.57 -11.65
CA PRO A 331 -4.24 3.64 -10.79
C PRO A 331 -2.89 3.19 -11.35
N GLN A 332 -2.56 3.45 -12.65
CA GLN A 332 -1.49 2.73 -13.35
C GLN A 332 -0.25 3.56 -13.66
N ARG A 333 -0.38 4.90 -13.77
CA ARG A 333 0.69 5.80 -14.20
C ARG A 333 1.24 6.66 -13.07
N ASP A 334 2.20 7.53 -13.38
CA ASP A 334 2.85 8.44 -12.42
C ASP A 334 2.02 9.70 -12.08
N GLU A 335 0.76 9.52 -11.70
CA GLU A 335 -0.17 10.55 -11.26
C GLU A 335 -0.86 10.13 -9.98
N ARG A 336 -1.94 9.35 -10.03
CA ARG A 336 -2.64 8.72 -8.89
C ARG A 336 -3.03 9.73 -7.80
N LEU A 337 -3.64 10.84 -8.20
CA LEU A 337 -3.95 11.98 -7.36
C LEU A 337 -5.46 12.19 -7.22
N GLY A 338 -5.87 12.82 -6.13
CA GLY A 338 -7.27 13.19 -5.86
C GLY A 338 -7.70 14.45 -6.61
N TRP A 339 -7.86 14.37 -7.95
CA TRP A 339 -8.33 15.46 -8.77
C TRP A 339 -9.80 15.76 -8.50
N LEU A 340 -10.11 17.01 -8.12
CA LEU A 340 -11.47 17.42 -7.78
C LEU A 340 -12.39 17.36 -9.00
N GLY A 341 -11.94 17.84 -10.16
CA GLY A 341 -12.72 17.85 -11.39
C GLY A 341 -13.15 16.48 -11.85
N ASP A 342 -12.25 15.50 -11.79
CA ASP A 342 -12.47 14.14 -12.23
C ASP A 342 -13.59 13.44 -11.46
N ARG A 343 -13.73 13.74 -10.18
CA ARG A 343 -14.71 13.07 -9.30
C ARG A 343 -16.02 13.82 -9.10
N THR A 344 -16.06 15.12 -9.32
CA THR A 344 -17.25 15.92 -9.08
C THR A 344 -18.47 15.42 -9.86
N THR A 345 -18.27 14.97 -11.09
CA THR A 345 -19.35 14.49 -11.96
C THR A 345 -19.83 13.07 -11.62
N GLY A 346 -18.95 12.22 -11.11
CA GLY A 346 -19.22 10.80 -10.82
C GLY A 346 -19.67 10.50 -9.40
N ALA A 347 -19.28 11.33 -8.43
CA ALA A 347 -19.42 11.04 -7.00
C ALA A 347 -20.83 10.67 -6.55
N TYR A 348 -21.86 11.33 -7.10
CA TYR A 348 -23.25 11.00 -6.79
C TYR A 348 -23.64 9.62 -7.29
N GLY A 349 -23.29 9.28 -8.54
CA GLY A 349 -23.57 7.95 -9.12
C GLY A 349 -22.83 6.83 -8.41
N GLU A 350 -21.59 7.06 -7.99
CA GLU A 350 -20.78 6.09 -7.26
C GLU A 350 -21.41 5.67 -5.92
N SER A 351 -22.13 6.60 -5.25
CA SER A 351 -22.77 6.35 -3.95
C SER A 351 -23.96 5.40 -4.02
N PHE A 352 -24.53 5.16 -5.21
CA PHE A 352 -25.51 4.10 -5.40
C PHE A 352 -24.90 2.69 -5.46
N ILE A 353 -23.62 2.62 -5.81
CA ILE A 353 -22.92 1.35 -5.97
C ILE A 353 -22.16 1.01 -4.70
N PHE A 354 -21.47 1.99 -4.10
CA PHE A 354 -20.54 1.80 -2.98
C PHE A 354 -20.93 2.57 -1.73
N GLY A 355 -20.70 1.96 -0.57
CA GLY A 355 -20.81 2.58 0.75
C GLY A 355 -19.64 3.53 1.06
N ASN A 356 -19.41 4.50 0.18
CA ASN A 356 -18.23 5.35 0.12
C ASN A 356 -18.28 6.60 1.00
N ALA A 357 -19.29 6.75 1.86
CA ALA A 357 -19.52 7.97 2.65
C ALA A 357 -18.33 8.34 3.55
N LEU A 358 -17.69 7.35 4.21
CA LEU A 358 -16.54 7.63 5.10
C LEU A 358 -15.30 8.02 4.30
N MET A 359 -15.07 7.42 3.14
CA MET A 359 -13.96 7.79 2.25
C MET A 359 -14.15 9.22 1.74
N TYR A 360 -15.35 9.59 1.28
CA TYR A 360 -15.64 10.97 0.87
C TYR A 360 -15.57 11.96 2.03
N LYS A 361 -16.03 11.57 3.23
CA LYS A 361 -15.88 12.40 4.43
C LYS A 361 -14.42 12.69 4.74
N LYS A 362 -13.56 11.68 4.68
CA LYS A 362 -12.11 11.84 4.84
C LYS A 362 -11.55 12.77 3.76
N TRP A 363 -11.94 12.57 2.51
CA TRP A 363 -11.46 13.40 1.40
C TRP A 363 -11.92 14.86 1.49
N LEU A 364 -13.12 15.13 2.02
CA LEU A 364 -13.56 16.51 2.33
C LEU A 364 -12.68 17.16 3.40
N VAL A 365 -12.24 16.41 4.42
CA VAL A 365 -11.24 16.89 5.39
C VAL A 365 -9.91 17.20 4.69
N ASP A 366 -9.43 16.33 3.81
CA ASP A 366 -8.21 16.60 3.04
C ASP A 366 -8.33 17.87 2.17
N ILE A 367 -9.50 18.13 1.59
CA ILE A 367 -9.76 19.33 0.80
C ILE A 367 -9.69 20.58 1.69
N GLU A 368 -10.33 20.55 2.86
CA GLU A 368 -10.29 21.64 3.84
C GLU A 368 -8.85 21.92 4.31
N GLU A 369 -8.13 20.86 4.71
CA GLU A 369 -6.74 20.96 5.16
C GLU A 369 -5.76 21.41 4.06
N SER A 370 -6.10 21.18 2.79
CA SER A 370 -5.29 21.57 1.63
C SER A 370 -5.62 22.98 1.11
N MET A 371 -6.59 23.68 1.70
CA MET A 371 -6.92 25.07 1.30
C MET A 371 -5.75 26.00 1.59
N ASN A 372 -5.60 27.01 0.73
CA ASN A 372 -4.65 28.07 0.95
C ASN A 372 -5.21 29.09 1.98
N GLU A 373 -4.32 29.89 2.56
CA GLU A 373 -4.69 30.93 3.54
C GLU A 373 -5.74 31.92 3.02
N ASN A 374 -5.82 32.15 1.71
CA ASN A 374 -6.81 32.98 1.07
C ASN A 374 -8.16 32.28 0.80
N GLY A 375 -8.33 31.04 1.25
CA GLY A 375 -9.54 30.23 1.07
C GLY A 375 -9.66 29.57 -0.30
N SER A 376 -8.67 29.67 -1.19
CA SER A 376 -8.70 28.96 -2.47
C SER A 376 -8.42 27.46 -2.29
N ILE A 377 -9.19 26.64 -3.00
CA ILE A 377 -9.09 25.18 -2.99
C ILE A 377 -8.08 24.73 -4.04
N SER A 378 -7.19 23.80 -3.69
CA SER A 378 -6.30 23.14 -4.63
C SER A 378 -7.09 22.29 -5.63
N VAL A 379 -6.61 22.16 -6.85
CA VAL A 379 -7.23 21.29 -7.87
C VAL A 379 -7.02 19.79 -7.57
N VAL A 380 -6.04 19.49 -6.70
CA VAL A 380 -5.72 18.14 -6.21
C VAL A 380 -5.79 18.14 -4.69
N SER A 381 -6.41 17.14 -4.10
CA SER A 381 -6.46 16.99 -2.63
C SER A 381 -6.25 15.51 -2.21
N PRO A 382 -5.37 15.24 -1.23
CA PRO A 382 -4.39 16.15 -0.61
C PRO A 382 -3.48 16.81 -1.65
N ARG A 383 -2.94 17.98 -1.34
CA ARG A 383 -2.16 18.78 -2.29
C ARG A 383 -0.74 18.24 -2.52
N TYR A 384 -0.66 17.02 -3.01
CA TYR A 384 0.63 16.37 -3.32
C TYR A 384 1.31 16.87 -4.59
N TRP A 385 0.65 17.74 -5.34
CA TRP A 385 1.22 18.39 -6.52
C TRP A 385 1.21 19.91 -6.37
N THR A 386 2.35 20.53 -6.68
CA THR A 386 2.53 21.99 -6.59
C THR A 386 2.03 22.73 -7.83
N CYS A 387 1.19 22.10 -8.67
CA CYS A 387 0.65 22.76 -9.85
C CYS A 387 -0.06 24.07 -9.45
N LEU A 388 0.34 25.14 -10.09
CA LEU A 388 -0.12 26.49 -9.81
C LEU A 388 -1.65 26.58 -9.93
N LEU A 389 -2.26 27.19 -8.93
CA LEU A 389 -3.62 27.58 -8.74
C LEU A 389 -4.38 27.84 -10.06
N TYR A 390 -5.18 26.88 -10.48
CA TYR A 390 -6.33 27.18 -11.29
C TYR A 390 -7.50 27.39 -10.32
N THR A 391 -7.85 28.64 -10.04
CA THR A 391 -9.08 28.96 -9.34
C THR A 391 -10.22 28.55 -10.26
N SER A 392 -10.85 27.40 -10.01
CA SER A 392 -12.17 27.16 -10.55
C SER A 392 -13.08 28.28 -10.02
N PRO A 393 -13.70 29.10 -10.87
CA PRO A 393 -14.64 30.08 -10.37
C PRO A 393 -15.77 29.31 -9.69
N SER A 394 -15.93 29.52 -8.38
CA SER A 394 -17.09 29.02 -7.65
C SER A 394 -18.34 29.58 -8.38
N PRO A 395 -19.28 28.74 -8.81
CA PRO A 395 -20.56 29.27 -9.25
C PRO A 395 -21.20 29.96 -8.04
N ARG A 396 -21.47 31.24 -8.19
CA ARG A 396 -22.25 32.01 -7.23
C ARG A 396 -23.69 31.53 -7.23
#